data_3fbaa08762440627a3e7be59a22f5d92
#
_entry.id   3fbaa08762440627a3e7be59a22f5d92
#
_cell.length_a   1.000
_cell.length_b   1.000
_cell.length_c   1.000
_cell.angle_alpha   90.00
_cell.angle_beta   90.00
_cell.angle_gamma   90.00
#
_symmetry.space_group_name_H-M   'P 1'
#
loop_
_entity.id
_entity.type
_entity.pdbx_description
1 polymer ?
#
loop_
_entity_poly.entity_id
_entity_poly.type
_entity_poly.pdbx_seq_one_letter_code
_entity_poly.pdbx_strand_id
1 'polypeptide(L)'
;MDVLFVGLGSIGTRHLKNLHAVAAQKDIPVRAWALRSSARALPEETRALLAGEFTSLPEHARYHAAFITNPTHLHFGMLQNLRGKADTLFIEKPIFERTDRALADCLAPGQKAYVAAPMRWCGTMLALKKALPALSVYSARVLCSSY
;
A
#
# COMPACT_ATOMS: atom_id res chain seq x y z
N MET A 1 12.95 8.23 -7.56
CA MET A 1 12.46 7.44 -6.40
C MET A 1 12.10 6.04 -6.88
N ASP A 2 12.66 4.98 -6.26
CA ASP A 2 12.33 3.60 -6.61
C ASP A 2 11.21 3.07 -5.72
N VAL A 3 10.16 2.54 -6.35
CA VAL A 3 8.95 2.06 -5.66
C VAL A 3 8.63 0.65 -6.12
N LEU A 4 8.42 -0.26 -5.18
CA LEU A 4 8.04 -1.64 -5.45
C LEU A 4 6.53 -1.83 -5.29
N PHE A 5 5.92 -2.50 -6.25
CA PHE A 5 4.55 -3.00 -6.15
C PHE A 5 4.55 -4.51 -5.99
N VAL A 6 4.08 -5.00 -4.87
CA VAL A 6 3.89 -6.43 -4.62
C VAL A 6 2.47 -6.82 -5.00
N GLY A 7 2.35 -7.43 -6.18
CA GLY A 7 1.07 -7.73 -6.81
C GLY A 7 0.51 -6.56 -7.62
N LEU A 8 0.07 -6.85 -8.83
CA LEU A 8 -0.60 -5.91 -9.73
C LEU A 8 -1.97 -6.46 -10.15
N GLY A 9 -2.81 -6.76 -9.16
CA GLY A 9 -4.24 -6.94 -9.33
C GLY A 9 -4.92 -5.57 -9.56
N SER A 10 -6.25 -5.54 -9.50
CA SER A 10 -7.03 -4.29 -9.72
C SER A 10 -6.57 -3.15 -8.81
N ILE A 11 -6.37 -3.44 -7.51
CA ILE A 11 -5.97 -2.41 -6.54
C ILE A 11 -4.52 -1.97 -6.72
N GLY A 12 -3.60 -2.91 -6.96
CA GLY A 12 -2.18 -2.59 -7.21
C GLY A 12 -2.01 -1.73 -8.47
N THR A 13 -2.72 -2.05 -9.55
CA THR A 13 -2.73 -1.25 -10.78
C THR A 13 -3.30 0.14 -10.55
N ARG A 14 -4.35 0.27 -9.75
CA ARG A 14 -4.92 1.56 -9.36
C ARG A 14 -3.91 2.41 -8.60
N HIS A 15 -3.22 1.84 -7.62
CA HIS A 15 -2.19 2.55 -6.87
C HIS A 15 -1.01 2.95 -7.76
N LEU A 16 -0.60 2.10 -8.69
CA LEU A 16 0.46 2.41 -9.66
C LEU A 16 0.09 3.64 -10.51
N LYS A 17 -1.12 3.65 -11.10
CA LYS A 17 -1.61 4.79 -11.87
C LYS A 17 -1.70 6.07 -11.03
N ASN A 18 -2.21 5.98 -9.81
CA ASN A 18 -2.31 7.12 -8.89
C ASN A 18 -0.92 7.65 -8.49
N LEU A 19 0.05 6.77 -8.23
CA LEU A 19 1.41 7.16 -7.90
C LEU A 19 2.03 7.99 -9.02
N HIS A 20 1.93 7.52 -10.27
CA HIS A 20 2.46 8.26 -11.42
C HIS A 20 1.76 9.61 -11.62
N ALA A 21 0.42 9.66 -11.45
CA ALA A 21 -0.33 10.91 -11.56
C ALA A 21 0.11 11.95 -10.52
N VAL A 22 0.26 11.52 -9.26
CA VAL A 22 0.71 12.42 -8.17
C VAL A 22 2.18 12.81 -8.36
N ALA A 23 3.02 11.89 -8.79
CA ALA A 23 4.43 12.14 -9.05
C ALA A 23 4.63 13.19 -10.15
N ALA A 24 3.85 13.08 -11.24
CA ALA A 24 3.85 14.07 -12.33
C ALA A 24 3.39 15.45 -11.85
N GLN A 25 2.35 15.54 -11.03
CA GLN A 25 1.88 16.81 -10.47
C GLN A 25 2.91 17.49 -9.55
N LYS A 26 3.81 16.71 -8.95
CA LYS A 26 4.81 17.19 -8.01
C LYS A 26 6.24 17.24 -8.58
N ASP A 27 6.37 16.94 -9.86
CA ASP A 27 7.68 16.85 -10.56
C ASP A 27 8.68 15.91 -9.84
N ILE A 28 8.18 14.75 -9.38
CA ILE A 28 8.99 13.74 -8.71
C ILE A 28 9.26 12.59 -9.68
N PRO A 29 10.52 12.32 -10.07
CA PRO A 29 10.83 11.17 -10.91
C PRO A 29 10.62 9.85 -10.15
N VAL A 30 9.78 8.96 -10.68
CA VAL A 30 9.47 7.66 -10.12
C VAL A 30 9.85 6.55 -11.08
N ARG A 31 10.51 5.51 -10.55
CA ARG A 31 10.70 4.21 -11.21
C ARG A 31 9.90 3.18 -10.43
N ALA A 32 8.87 2.64 -11.04
CA ALA A 32 8.03 1.62 -10.42
C ALA A 32 8.47 0.22 -10.86
N TRP A 33 8.62 -0.68 -9.90
CA TRP A 33 8.98 -2.08 -10.10
C TRP A 33 7.84 -2.96 -9.64
N ALA A 34 7.61 -4.10 -10.29
CA ALA A 34 6.57 -5.03 -9.91
C ALA A 34 7.12 -6.39 -9.51
N LEU A 35 6.75 -6.87 -8.32
CA LEU A 35 6.94 -8.25 -7.89
C LEU A 35 5.64 -9.02 -8.10
N ARG A 36 5.66 -10.02 -8.99
CA ARG A 36 4.46 -10.75 -9.43
C ARG A 36 4.71 -12.25 -9.44
N SER A 37 3.80 -13.01 -8.87
CA SER A 37 3.79 -14.48 -8.96
C SER A 37 3.03 -14.99 -10.20
N SER A 38 2.25 -14.13 -10.87
CA SER A 38 1.42 -14.51 -12.02
C SER A 38 2.16 -14.34 -13.33
N ALA A 39 2.12 -15.36 -14.17
CA ALA A 39 2.60 -15.31 -15.56
C ALA A 39 1.65 -14.54 -16.51
N ARG A 40 0.46 -14.13 -16.04
CA ARG A 40 -0.50 -13.39 -16.87
C ARG A 40 0.12 -12.09 -17.37
N ALA A 41 0.02 -11.86 -18.69
CA ALA A 41 0.48 -10.61 -19.29
C ALA A 41 -0.27 -9.40 -18.69
N LEU A 42 0.46 -8.33 -18.41
CA LEU A 42 -0.13 -7.06 -18.06
C LEU A 42 -0.65 -6.33 -19.31
N PRO A 43 -1.73 -5.55 -19.18
CA PRO A 43 -2.11 -4.59 -20.22
C PRO A 43 -0.93 -3.67 -20.55
N GLU A 44 -0.77 -3.33 -21.82
CA GLU A 44 0.35 -2.49 -22.30
C GLU A 44 0.44 -1.16 -21.55
N GLU A 45 -0.70 -0.51 -21.33
CA GLU A 45 -0.78 0.73 -20.54
C GLU A 45 -0.24 0.60 -19.11
N THR A 46 -0.39 -0.59 -18.49
CA THR A 46 0.15 -0.85 -17.14
C THR A 46 1.63 -1.14 -17.20
N ARG A 47 2.05 -1.91 -18.23
CA ARG A 47 3.47 -2.24 -18.44
C ARG A 47 4.30 -0.98 -18.70
N ALA A 48 3.78 -0.04 -19.49
CA ALA A 48 4.46 1.22 -19.80
C ALA A 48 4.76 2.09 -18.55
N LEU A 49 4.05 1.85 -17.43
CA LEU A 49 4.29 2.53 -16.16
C LEU A 49 5.39 1.87 -15.30
N LEU A 50 5.93 0.71 -15.73
CA LEU A 50 6.90 -0.04 -14.96
C LEU A 50 8.31 0.13 -15.55
N ALA A 51 9.28 0.24 -14.65
CA ALA A 51 10.70 0.14 -15.00
C ALA A 51 11.12 -1.33 -15.19
N GLY A 52 10.39 -2.28 -14.59
CA GLY A 52 10.60 -3.71 -14.77
C GLY A 52 9.74 -4.57 -13.85
N GLU A 53 9.81 -5.88 -14.07
CA GLU A 53 9.05 -6.89 -13.35
C GLU A 53 10.00 -7.98 -12.81
N PHE A 54 9.66 -8.51 -11.63
CA PHE A 54 10.34 -9.62 -10.98
C PHE A 54 9.36 -10.72 -10.63
N THR A 55 9.82 -11.97 -10.62
CA THR A 55 9.09 -13.12 -10.06
C THR A 55 9.55 -13.47 -8.64
N SER A 56 10.76 -13.02 -8.28
CA SER A 56 11.33 -13.12 -6.93
C SER A 56 11.95 -11.80 -6.53
N LEU A 57 11.91 -11.49 -5.23
CA LEU A 57 12.49 -10.26 -4.70
C LEU A 57 14.02 -10.31 -4.83
N PRO A 58 14.66 -9.35 -5.52
CA PRO A 58 16.13 -9.32 -5.60
C PRO A 58 16.75 -9.16 -4.21
N GLU A 59 17.82 -9.91 -3.95
CA GLU A 59 18.42 -10.01 -2.61
C GLU A 59 18.88 -8.65 -2.05
N HIS A 60 19.57 -7.89 -2.87
CA HIS A 60 20.17 -6.60 -2.48
C HIS A 60 19.31 -5.38 -2.84
N ALA A 61 18.08 -5.59 -3.29
CA ALA A 61 17.20 -4.49 -3.69
C ALA A 61 16.83 -3.61 -2.50
N ARG A 62 16.81 -2.31 -2.74
CA ARG A 62 16.37 -1.27 -1.80
C ARG A 62 15.37 -0.36 -2.50
N TYR A 63 14.32 0.00 -1.78
CA TYR A 63 13.25 0.83 -2.31
C TYR A 63 12.93 1.97 -1.34
N HIS A 64 12.54 3.11 -1.86
CA HIS A 64 12.03 4.23 -1.05
C HIS A 64 10.64 3.90 -0.50
N ALA A 65 9.85 3.16 -1.27
CA ALA A 65 8.54 2.69 -0.83
C ALA A 65 8.19 1.34 -1.43
N ALA A 66 7.35 0.55 -0.73
CA ALA A 66 6.73 -0.64 -1.28
C ALA A 66 5.23 -0.67 -1.00
N PHE A 67 4.45 -0.95 -2.03
CA PHE A 67 3.01 -1.16 -1.95
C PHE A 67 2.71 -2.65 -1.85
N ILE A 68 2.10 -3.07 -0.76
CA ILE A 68 1.71 -4.46 -0.50
C ILE A 68 0.25 -4.62 -0.90
N THR A 69 0.04 -5.13 -2.11
CA THR A 69 -1.28 -5.22 -2.77
C THR A 69 -1.58 -6.63 -3.28
N ASN A 70 -0.79 -7.61 -2.85
CA ASN A 70 -1.03 -9.03 -3.07
C ASN A 70 -2.16 -9.55 -2.14
N PRO A 71 -2.62 -10.80 -2.29
CA PRO A 71 -3.64 -11.38 -1.40
C PRO A 71 -3.24 -11.35 0.08
N THR A 72 -4.19 -11.05 0.97
CA THR A 72 -3.97 -10.79 2.40
C THR A 72 -3.18 -11.89 3.12
N HIS A 73 -3.43 -13.16 2.79
CA HIS A 73 -2.73 -14.30 3.40
C HIS A 73 -1.22 -14.33 3.10
N LEU A 74 -0.78 -13.59 2.09
CA LEU A 74 0.65 -13.45 1.72
C LEU A 74 1.31 -12.21 2.36
N HIS A 75 0.54 -11.32 2.99
CA HIS A 75 1.08 -10.07 3.52
C HIS A 75 2.16 -10.31 4.58
N PHE A 76 1.92 -11.21 5.53
CA PHE A 76 2.86 -11.45 6.62
C PHE A 76 4.24 -11.88 6.12
N GLY A 77 4.32 -12.92 5.29
CA GLY A 77 5.58 -13.38 4.73
C GLY A 77 6.26 -12.34 3.85
N MET A 78 5.47 -11.57 3.09
CA MET A 78 6.02 -10.51 2.25
C MET A 78 6.58 -9.35 3.08
N LEU A 79 5.91 -8.94 4.15
CA LEU A 79 6.41 -7.91 5.06
C LEU A 79 7.72 -8.34 5.73
N GLN A 80 7.84 -9.61 6.13
CA GLN A 80 9.10 -10.15 6.66
C GLN A 80 10.22 -10.10 5.60
N ASN A 81 9.93 -10.46 4.35
CA ASN A 81 10.89 -10.41 3.25
C ASN A 81 11.32 -8.97 2.89
N LEU A 82 10.47 -7.98 3.14
CA LEU A 82 10.72 -6.56 2.89
C LEU A 82 11.27 -5.81 4.11
N ARG A 83 11.46 -6.51 5.22
CA ARG A 83 12.03 -5.92 6.44
C ARG A 83 13.39 -5.28 6.13
N GLY A 84 13.45 -3.96 6.31
CA GLY A 84 14.64 -3.16 6.02
C GLY A 84 14.99 -3.02 4.53
N LYS A 85 14.17 -3.50 3.59
CA LYS A 85 14.39 -3.34 2.14
C LYS A 85 13.59 -2.21 1.50
N ALA A 86 12.71 -1.59 2.26
CA ALA A 86 12.00 -0.38 1.84
C ALA A 86 11.91 0.58 3.03
N ASP A 87 12.04 1.88 2.78
CA ASP A 87 11.95 2.89 3.85
C ASP A 87 10.51 3.03 4.35
N THR A 88 9.55 2.92 3.45
CA THR A 88 8.13 3.06 3.73
C THR A 88 7.33 1.91 3.11
N LEU A 89 6.44 1.32 3.89
CA LEU A 89 5.49 0.30 3.44
C LEU A 89 4.08 0.88 3.39
N PHE A 90 3.39 0.70 2.28
CA PHE A 90 1.97 1.00 2.12
C PHE A 90 1.22 -0.32 1.95
N ILE A 91 0.39 -0.67 2.93
CA ILE A 91 -0.17 -2.02 3.06
C ILE A 91 -1.68 -1.96 2.84
N GLU A 92 -2.20 -2.77 1.91
CA GLU A 92 -3.64 -2.91 1.71
C GLU A 92 -4.32 -3.58 2.91
N LYS A 93 -5.57 -3.20 3.11
CA LYS A 93 -6.43 -3.75 4.17
C LYS A 93 -7.05 -5.10 3.71
N PRO A 94 -7.30 -6.02 4.66
CA PRO A 94 -6.77 -6.03 6.02
C PRO A 94 -5.27 -6.34 6.03
N ILE A 95 -4.55 -5.88 7.06
CA ILE A 95 -3.09 -6.07 7.15
C ILE A 95 -2.76 -7.56 7.17
N PHE A 96 -3.48 -8.33 7.99
CA PHE A 96 -3.32 -9.78 8.12
C PHE A 96 -4.69 -10.47 8.10
N GLU A 97 -4.70 -11.72 7.73
CA GLU A 97 -5.88 -12.60 7.84
C GLU A 97 -6.09 -13.15 9.27
N ARG A 98 -5.07 -12.99 10.15
CA ARG A 98 -5.04 -13.53 11.52
C ARG A 98 -4.79 -12.40 12.52
N THR A 99 -5.38 -12.54 13.70
CA THR A 99 -5.28 -11.55 14.79
C THR A 99 -4.08 -11.76 15.71
N ASP A 100 -3.40 -12.88 15.60
CA ASP A 100 -2.20 -13.24 16.38
C ASP A 100 -0.88 -12.68 15.81
N ARG A 101 -0.95 -11.85 14.76
CA ARG A 101 0.20 -11.23 14.10
C ARG A 101 0.24 -9.74 14.38
N ALA A 102 1.41 -9.24 14.76
CA ALA A 102 1.62 -7.82 14.97
C ALA A 102 2.46 -7.21 13.82
N LEU A 103 2.05 -6.05 13.32
CA LEU A 103 2.79 -5.35 12.27
C LEU A 103 4.20 -4.94 12.73
N ALA A 104 4.35 -4.59 14.00
CA ALA A 104 5.64 -4.22 14.59
C ALA A 104 6.71 -5.30 14.43
N ASP A 105 6.31 -6.59 14.46
CA ASP A 105 7.24 -7.71 14.33
C ASP A 105 7.81 -7.85 12.90
N CYS A 106 7.13 -7.24 11.93
CA CYS A 106 7.52 -7.26 10.53
C CYS A 106 8.40 -6.07 10.12
N LEU A 107 8.55 -5.06 10.96
CA LEU A 107 9.25 -3.83 10.62
C LEU A 107 10.69 -3.83 11.13
N ALA A 108 11.60 -3.25 10.35
CA ALA A 108 12.94 -2.91 10.81
C ALA A 108 12.90 -1.58 11.59
N PRO A 109 13.90 -1.33 12.46
CA PRO A 109 14.05 -0.02 13.11
C PRO A 109 14.04 1.12 12.11
N GLY A 110 13.21 2.13 12.32
CA GLY A 110 13.06 3.29 11.44
C GLY A 110 12.20 3.08 10.19
N GLN A 111 11.82 1.84 9.86
CA GLN A 111 10.93 1.55 8.73
C GLN A 111 9.50 2.03 9.05
N LYS A 112 8.90 2.78 8.14
CA LYS A 112 7.53 3.32 8.31
C LYS A 112 6.51 2.39 7.65
N ALA A 113 5.30 2.33 8.22
CA ALA A 113 4.20 1.60 7.61
C ALA A 113 2.89 2.40 7.68
N TYR A 114 2.16 2.40 6.56
CA TYR A 114 0.84 3.00 6.43
C TYR A 114 -0.15 1.96 5.91
N VAL A 115 -1.32 1.92 6.50
CA VAL A 115 -2.41 1.04 6.07
C VAL A 115 -3.35 1.80 5.16
N ALA A 116 -3.72 1.17 4.04
CA ALA A 116 -4.68 1.71 3.08
C ALA A 116 -6.09 1.77 3.69
N ALA A 117 -6.36 2.84 4.39
CA ALA A 117 -7.65 3.16 4.99
C ALA A 117 -8.19 4.49 4.41
N PRO A 118 -8.70 4.48 3.16
CA PRO A 118 -9.06 5.70 2.43
C PRO A 118 -10.08 6.55 3.15
N MET A 119 -10.98 5.93 3.94
CA MET A 119 -11.98 6.67 4.73
C MET A 119 -11.35 7.65 5.73
N ARG A 120 -10.14 7.39 6.21
CA ARG A 120 -9.43 8.32 7.11
C ARG A 120 -9.16 9.69 6.50
N TRP A 121 -9.12 9.76 5.17
CA TRP A 121 -8.72 10.94 4.41
C TRP A 121 -9.89 11.56 3.65
N CYS A 122 -11.09 11.01 3.74
CA CYS A 122 -12.26 11.64 3.12
C CYS A 122 -12.66 12.90 3.88
N GLY A 123 -13.15 13.90 3.14
CA GLY A 123 -13.49 15.22 3.70
C GLY A 123 -14.46 15.15 4.89
N THR A 124 -15.45 14.27 4.81
CA THR A 124 -16.44 14.07 5.89
C THR A 124 -15.77 13.58 7.19
N MET A 125 -14.86 12.58 7.09
CA MET A 125 -14.16 12.05 8.29
C MET A 125 -13.18 13.07 8.86
N LEU A 126 -12.53 13.86 8.01
CA LEU A 126 -11.64 14.94 8.47
C LEU A 126 -12.44 16.04 9.18
N ALA A 127 -13.59 16.43 8.66
CA ALA A 127 -14.48 17.39 9.29
C ALA A 127 -15.01 16.87 10.63
N LEU A 128 -15.46 15.62 10.67
CA LEU A 128 -15.92 14.97 11.90
C LEU A 128 -14.81 14.92 12.96
N LYS A 129 -13.59 14.47 12.57
CA LYS A 129 -12.44 14.44 13.48
C LYS A 129 -12.13 15.81 14.08
N LYS A 130 -12.28 16.88 13.30
CA LYS A 130 -12.07 18.26 13.77
C LYS A 130 -13.16 18.70 14.74
N ALA A 131 -14.42 18.31 14.52
CA ALA A 131 -15.57 18.72 15.32
C ALA A 131 -15.71 17.93 16.64
N LEU A 132 -15.37 16.62 16.65
CA LEU A 132 -15.57 15.72 17.78
C LEU A 132 -15.05 16.24 19.15
N PRO A 133 -13.85 16.86 19.27
CA PRO A 133 -13.35 17.35 20.55
C PRO A 133 -14.23 18.41 21.21
N ALA A 134 -15.04 19.12 20.41
CA ALA A 134 -15.94 20.16 20.91
C ALA A 134 -17.38 19.66 21.14
N LEU A 135 -17.65 18.38 20.92
CA LEU A 135 -18.97 17.78 21.03
C LEU A 135 -19.06 16.83 22.21
N SER A 136 -20.17 16.89 22.97
CA SER A 136 -20.54 15.85 23.92
C SER A 136 -21.30 14.76 23.18
N VAL A 137 -20.64 13.66 22.86
CA VAL A 137 -21.23 12.56 22.11
C VAL A 137 -21.81 11.53 23.06
N TYR A 138 -23.14 11.36 23.05
CA TYR A 138 -23.85 10.37 23.86
C TYR A 138 -24.05 9.03 23.14
N SER A 139 -24.16 9.07 21.83
CA SER A 139 -24.28 7.87 21.01
C SER A 139 -23.77 8.12 19.60
N ALA A 140 -23.31 7.08 18.91
CA ALA A 140 -22.94 7.12 17.51
C ALA A 140 -23.53 5.91 16.77
N ARG A 141 -24.06 6.16 15.57
CA ARG A 141 -24.52 5.11 14.65
C ARG A 141 -23.76 5.20 13.35
N VAL A 142 -23.08 4.14 12.99
CA VAL A 142 -22.34 4.03 11.72
C VAL A 142 -23.03 2.99 10.84
N LEU A 143 -23.38 3.40 9.63
CA LEU A 143 -23.92 2.51 8.61
C LEU A 143 -22.88 2.41 7.49
N CYS A 144 -22.48 1.18 7.17
CA CYS A 144 -21.61 0.87 6.05
C CYS A 144 -22.36 -0.16 5.18
N SER A 145 -22.79 0.28 4.01
CA SER A 145 -23.37 -0.61 2.99
C SER A 145 -22.27 -0.99 2.01
N SER A 146 -22.09 -2.29 1.81
CA SER A 146 -21.30 -2.86 0.71
C SER A 146 -22.23 -3.26 -0.42
N TYR A 147 -21.80 -3.02 -1.66
CA TYR A 147 -22.51 -3.45 -2.86
C TYR A 147 -22.04 -4.83 -3.28
#